data_17ac7832ec3ae31f6ae82c6b9b65d492
#
_entry.id   17ac7832ec3ae31f6ae82c6b9b65d492
#
_cell.length_a   1.000
_cell.length_b   1.000
_cell.length_c   1.000
_cell.angle_alpha   90.00
_cell.angle_beta   90.00
_cell.angle_gamma   90.00
#
_symmetry.space_group_name_H-M   'P 1'
#
loop_
_entity.id
_entity.type
_entity.pdbx_description
1 polymer ?
#
loop_
_entity_poly.entity_id
_entity_poly.type
_entity_poly.pdbx_seq_one_letter_code
_entity_poly.pdbx_strand_id
1 'polypeptide(L)'
;MSRWIDHTIWWHVYPLGFAGAPIRPTPEERALSPRLDRLLPWLDYLIELGANGLALGPIFQSESHGYDTLDFYRIDSRLGDDATFDHLARACQERGIHLMLDGVFNHVGVGHPHFQAALAGNDPAAEALFRIHRTEAGVHYDDFEGHQALPALNHDSPAVVDRVVDVMCHWLRRGASAWRLDAAYAVKPEFWAQVLPRVRAEFPDTWIVGEVIHGNYPDIVRRSGMDAVTQYELWKAAWSAPLEGNFFELDWCLKRHNDFLASFVPMTFIGNHDVTRI
;
A
#
# COMPACT_ATOMS: atom_id res chain seq x y z
N MET A 1 7.87 -16.10 21.67
CA MET A 1 7.25 -14.82 22.09
C MET A 1 6.19 -14.47 21.06
N SER A 2 5.03 -13.98 21.49
CA SER A 2 4.00 -13.49 20.57
C SER A 2 4.56 -12.28 19.82
N ARG A 3 4.34 -12.22 18.50
CA ARG A 3 4.72 -11.04 17.70
C ARG A 3 3.72 -9.92 17.97
N TRP A 4 4.15 -8.65 17.90
CA TRP A 4 3.28 -7.49 18.12
C TRP A 4 2.03 -7.53 17.21
N ILE A 5 2.19 -8.03 15.99
CA ILE A 5 1.11 -8.13 15.01
C ILE A 5 -0.01 -9.09 15.42
N ASP A 6 0.29 -10.12 16.22
CA ASP A 6 -0.70 -11.13 16.63
C ASP A 6 -1.84 -10.54 17.48
N HIS A 7 -1.66 -9.31 17.97
CA HIS A 7 -2.63 -8.57 18.80
C HIS A 7 -3.01 -7.21 18.19
N THR A 8 -2.72 -6.98 16.89
CA THR A 8 -2.98 -5.69 16.27
C THR A 8 -4.32 -5.68 15.55
N ILE A 9 -5.12 -4.68 15.89
CA ILE A 9 -6.36 -4.33 15.17
C ILE A 9 -6.12 -3.01 14.46
N TRP A 10 -6.25 -3.02 13.15
CA TRP A 10 -5.97 -1.87 12.30
C TRP A 10 -7.20 -0.99 12.10
N TRP A 11 -7.07 0.31 12.38
CA TRP A 11 -7.98 1.33 11.88
C TRP A 11 -7.45 1.87 10.56
N HIS A 12 -8.18 1.61 9.46
CA HIS A 12 -7.76 2.02 8.12
C HIS A 12 -8.35 3.38 7.75
N VAL A 13 -7.49 4.29 7.33
CA VAL A 13 -7.82 5.66 6.93
C VAL A 13 -7.28 5.93 5.52
N TYR A 14 -8.13 6.46 4.64
CA TYR A 14 -7.70 7.08 3.38
C TYR A 14 -7.46 8.57 3.63
N PRO A 15 -6.18 9.03 3.74
CA PRO A 15 -5.84 10.32 4.33
C PRO A 15 -6.38 11.52 3.54
N LEU A 16 -6.29 11.50 2.21
CA LEU A 16 -6.80 12.62 1.38
C LEU A 16 -8.29 12.85 1.64
N GLY A 17 -9.11 11.80 1.59
CA GLY A 17 -10.54 11.90 1.84
C GLY A 17 -10.85 12.26 3.29
N PHE A 18 -10.23 11.55 4.25
CA PHE A 18 -10.48 11.76 5.68
C PHE A 18 -10.10 13.17 6.14
N ALA A 19 -8.95 13.65 5.71
CA ALA A 19 -8.45 14.97 6.07
C ALA A 19 -9.03 16.13 5.23
N GLY A 20 -9.98 15.84 4.32
CA GLY A 20 -10.61 16.85 3.48
C GLY A 20 -9.65 17.53 2.51
N ALA A 21 -8.69 16.78 1.98
CA ALA A 21 -7.83 17.25 0.91
C ALA A 21 -8.50 17.04 -0.45
N PRO A 22 -8.33 17.95 -1.41
CA PRO A 22 -8.88 17.80 -2.75
C PRO A 22 -8.24 16.59 -3.47
N ILE A 23 -9.04 15.67 -3.99
CA ILE A 23 -8.55 14.47 -4.68
C ILE A 23 -7.95 14.82 -6.05
N ARG A 24 -8.56 15.77 -6.75
CA ARG A 24 -8.07 16.31 -8.03
C ARG A 24 -7.78 17.80 -7.85
N PRO A 25 -6.58 18.13 -7.30
CA PRO A 25 -6.28 19.49 -6.90
C PRO A 25 -6.00 20.38 -8.12
N THR A 26 -6.39 21.65 -8.02
CA THR A 26 -5.82 22.70 -8.84
C THR A 26 -4.37 23.00 -8.42
N PRO A 27 -3.59 23.75 -9.22
CA PRO A 27 -2.23 24.14 -8.81
C PRO A 27 -2.20 24.87 -7.45
N GLU A 28 -3.17 25.72 -7.16
CA GLU A 28 -3.28 26.47 -5.91
C GLU A 28 -3.59 25.56 -4.71
N GLU A 29 -4.41 24.54 -4.92
CA GLU A 29 -4.79 23.58 -3.89
C GLU A 29 -3.65 22.59 -3.53
N ARG A 30 -2.55 22.61 -4.29
CA ARG A 30 -1.31 21.88 -3.98
C ARG A 30 -0.41 22.62 -2.98
N ALA A 31 -0.85 23.78 -2.49
CA ALA A 31 -0.15 24.49 -1.43
C ALA A 31 0.00 23.60 -0.18
N LEU A 32 1.17 23.70 0.47
CA LEU A 32 1.46 22.94 1.68
C LEU A 32 0.38 23.17 2.76
N SER A 33 -0.19 22.08 3.24
CA SER A 33 -1.23 22.08 4.26
C SER A 33 -1.08 20.88 5.20
N PRO A 34 -0.81 21.07 6.50
CA PRO A 34 -0.51 19.99 7.44
C PRO A 34 -1.79 19.23 7.85
N ARG A 35 -2.49 18.66 6.87
CA ARG A 35 -3.77 17.96 7.12
C ARG A 35 -3.62 16.63 7.83
N LEU A 36 -2.44 15.97 7.80
CA LEU A 36 -2.22 14.77 8.62
C LEU A 36 -2.38 15.06 10.12
N ASP A 37 -2.12 16.29 10.58
CA ASP A 37 -2.35 16.68 11.98
C ASP A 37 -3.83 16.54 12.38
N ARG A 38 -4.76 16.51 11.44
CA ARG A 38 -6.18 16.22 11.72
C ARG A 38 -6.42 14.81 12.24
N LEU A 39 -5.46 13.89 12.07
CA LEU A 39 -5.53 12.55 12.64
C LEU A 39 -5.17 12.51 14.14
N LEU A 40 -4.39 13.48 14.64
CA LEU A 40 -3.90 13.46 16.02
C LEU A 40 -5.00 13.32 17.07
N PRO A 41 -6.11 14.09 17.04
CA PRO A 41 -7.20 13.93 17.99
C PRO A 41 -7.96 12.60 17.84
N TRP A 42 -7.80 11.88 16.73
CA TRP A 42 -8.42 10.59 16.48
C TRP A 42 -7.61 9.41 17.00
N LEU A 43 -6.35 9.63 17.40
CA LEU A 43 -5.51 8.54 17.95
C LEU A 43 -6.04 8.03 19.28
N ASP A 44 -6.58 8.91 20.12
CA ASP A 44 -7.20 8.50 21.39
C ASP A 44 -8.52 7.75 21.11
N TYR A 45 -9.33 8.19 20.13
CA TYR A 45 -10.52 7.45 19.69
C TYR A 45 -10.18 6.06 19.13
N LEU A 46 -9.06 5.93 18.37
CA LEU A 46 -8.57 4.64 17.88
C LEU A 46 -8.36 3.67 19.06
N ILE A 47 -7.74 4.15 20.15
CA ILE A 47 -7.49 3.34 21.36
C ILE A 47 -8.82 3.00 22.06
N GLU A 48 -9.73 3.95 22.20
CA GLU A 48 -11.07 3.74 22.78
C GLU A 48 -11.87 2.69 21.99
N LEU A 49 -11.71 2.64 20.67
CA LEU A 49 -12.29 1.63 19.78
C LEU A 49 -11.70 0.24 20.00
N GLY A 50 -10.60 0.12 20.73
CA GLY A 50 -9.86 -1.12 20.97
C GLY A 50 -8.87 -1.46 19.86
N ALA A 51 -8.60 -0.53 18.94
CA ALA A 51 -7.55 -0.67 17.93
C ALA A 51 -6.20 -0.19 18.48
N ASN A 52 -5.12 -0.69 17.91
CA ASN A 52 -3.74 -0.30 18.26
C ASN A 52 -2.83 -0.21 17.03
N GLY A 53 -3.43 -0.20 15.85
CA GLY A 53 -2.75 0.02 14.58
C GLY A 53 -3.49 1.07 13.74
N LEU A 54 -2.73 2.00 13.15
CA LEU A 54 -3.20 2.96 12.16
C LEU A 54 -2.68 2.55 10.79
N ALA A 55 -3.58 2.16 9.89
CA ALA A 55 -3.26 1.87 8.49
C ALA A 55 -3.62 3.08 7.64
N LEU A 56 -2.63 3.72 7.05
CA LEU A 56 -2.81 4.84 6.14
C LEU A 56 -2.84 4.36 4.69
N GLY A 57 -3.84 4.77 3.92
CA GLY A 57 -3.76 4.79 2.47
C GLY A 57 -2.63 5.71 2.00
N PRO A 58 -2.41 5.89 0.68
CA PRO A 58 -1.24 6.59 0.17
C PRO A 58 -1.09 8.01 0.72
N ILE A 59 0.12 8.33 1.16
CA ILE A 59 0.49 9.64 1.73
C ILE A 59 1.57 10.36 0.92
N PHE A 60 2.15 9.69 -0.10
CA PHE A 60 3.25 10.23 -0.87
C PHE A 60 2.78 11.22 -1.93
N GLN A 61 3.68 12.11 -2.36
CA GLN A 61 3.37 13.10 -3.39
C GLN A 61 2.78 12.42 -4.62
N SER A 62 1.59 12.87 -5.04
CA SER A 62 0.80 12.23 -6.10
C SER A 62 0.16 13.23 -7.05
N GLU A 63 -0.30 12.74 -8.20
CA GLU A 63 -1.02 13.59 -9.16
C GLU A 63 -2.43 13.89 -8.67
N SER A 64 -3.15 12.89 -8.17
CA SER A 64 -4.55 13.04 -7.76
C SER A 64 -4.87 12.24 -6.50
N HIS A 65 -5.30 10.99 -6.65
CA HIS A 65 -5.89 10.18 -5.59
C HIS A 65 -4.88 9.46 -4.66
N GLY A 66 -3.59 9.67 -4.84
CA GLY A 66 -2.57 9.03 -4.01
C GLY A 66 -1.98 7.75 -4.62
N TYR A 67 -2.76 7.01 -5.42
CA TYR A 67 -2.28 5.81 -6.13
C TYR A 67 -1.55 6.13 -7.44
N ASP A 68 -1.34 7.39 -7.75
CA ASP A 68 -0.62 7.93 -8.90
C ASP A 68 0.63 8.71 -8.43
N THR A 69 1.53 8.00 -7.75
CA THR A 69 2.71 8.56 -7.06
C THR A 69 3.64 9.30 -8.02
N LEU A 70 4.10 10.48 -7.60
CA LEU A 70 5.11 11.29 -8.27
C LEU A 70 6.47 11.28 -7.56
N ASP A 71 6.48 11.13 -6.23
CA ASP A 71 7.69 11.08 -5.42
C ASP A 71 7.44 10.25 -4.16
N PHE A 72 8.14 9.14 -4.01
CA PHE A 72 8.03 8.24 -2.87
C PHE A 72 8.72 8.74 -1.59
N TYR A 73 9.55 9.79 -1.69
CA TYR A 73 10.32 10.31 -0.56
C TYR A 73 9.74 11.58 0.03
N ARG A 74 8.61 12.07 -0.51
CA ARG A 74 7.95 13.29 -0.03
C ARG A 74 6.51 12.99 0.32
N ILE A 75 6.07 13.56 1.44
CA ILE A 75 4.65 13.59 1.79
C ILE A 75 3.91 14.50 0.78
N ASP A 76 2.72 14.10 0.40
CA ASP A 76 1.86 14.92 -0.47
C ASP A 76 1.59 16.27 0.20
N SER A 77 1.90 17.34 -0.50
CA SER A 77 1.78 18.72 0.03
C SER A 77 0.37 19.06 0.52
N ARG A 78 -0.64 18.37 -0.01
CA ARG A 78 -2.03 18.47 0.46
C ARG A 78 -2.25 17.86 1.85
N LEU A 79 -1.37 16.96 2.28
CA LEU A 79 -1.40 16.28 3.57
C LEU A 79 -0.40 16.87 4.56
N GLY A 80 0.69 17.43 4.07
CA GLY A 80 1.74 18.02 4.89
C GLY A 80 3.12 17.87 4.27
N ASP A 81 4.09 17.78 5.14
CA ASP A 81 5.49 17.59 4.83
C ASP A 81 6.12 16.55 5.77
N ASP A 82 7.42 16.41 5.68
CA ASP A 82 8.19 15.50 6.53
C ASP A 82 8.00 15.78 8.02
N ALA A 83 7.92 17.06 8.43
CA ALA A 83 7.73 17.43 9.83
C ALA A 83 6.32 17.02 10.32
N THR A 84 5.32 17.17 9.47
CA THR A 84 3.95 16.73 9.75
C THR A 84 3.87 15.20 9.91
N PHE A 85 4.58 14.45 9.05
CA PHE A 85 4.66 12.99 9.18
C PHE A 85 5.38 12.55 10.47
N ASP A 86 6.53 13.15 10.77
CA ASP A 86 7.30 12.84 11.98
C ASP A 86 6.50 13.15 13.26
N HIS A 87 5.67 14.19 13.24
CA HIS A 87 4.76 14.51 14.33
C HIS A 87 3.71 13.40 14.52
N LEU A 88 3.06 12.96 13.44
CA LEU A 88 2.09 11.86 13.51
C LEU A 88 2.74 10.54 13.96
N ALA A 89 3.90 10.18 13.37
CA ALA A 89 4.62 8.96 13.71
C ALA A 89 5.02 8.94 15.20
N ARG A 90 5.52 10.06 15.73
CA ARG A 90 5.84 10.21 17.15
C ARG A 90 4.60 10.08 18.03
N ALA A 91 3.52 10.75 17.66
CA ALA A 91 2.25 10.68 18.41
C ALA A 91 1.67 9.26 18.46
N CYS A 92 1.83 8.47 17.38
CA CYS A 92 1.50 7.05 17.35
C CYS A 92 2.41 6.25 18.31
N GLN A 93 3.72 6.45 18.22
CA GLN A 93 4.70 5.75 19.04
C GLN A 93 4.47 5.99 20.54
N GLU A 94 4.22 7.24 20.95
CA GLU A 94 3.94 7.63 22.36
C GLU A 94 2.69 6.94 22.91
N ARG A 95 1.76 6.53 22.06
CA ARG A 95 0.51 5.82 22.39
C ARG A 95 0.57 4.31 22.20
N GLY A 96 1.72 3.77 21.76
CA GLY A 96 1.86 2.37 21.43
C GLY A 96 1.04 1.94 20.18
N ILE A 97 0.74 2.88 19.29
CA ILE A 97 0.03 2.63 18.03
C ILE A 97 1.05 2.27 16.95
N HIS A 98 0.87 1.13 16.30
CA HIS A 98 1.65 0.72 15.14
C HIS A 98 1.18 1.45 13.88
N LEU A 99 2.13 1.95 13.07
CA LEU A 99 1.84 2.70 11.86
C LEU A 99 2.14 1.85 10.62
N MET A 100 1.13 1.63 9.78
CA MET A 100 1.26 0.95 8.50
C MET A 100 1.09 1.94 7.35
N LEU A 101 2.01 1.91 6.39
CA LEU A 101 1.94 2.71 5.18
C LEU A 101 1.51 1.88 3.97
N ASP A 102 0.95 2.56 2.98
CA ASP A 102 0.54 1.98 1.71
C ASP A 102 1.62 2.19 0.65
N GLY A 103 2.18 1.10 0.15
CA GLY A 103 3.24 1.07 -0.84
C GLY A 103 2.69 0.79 -2.24
N VAL A 104 2.51 1.83 -3.04
CA VAL A 104 2.08 1.74 -4.43
C VAL A 104 3.31 1.47 -5.31
N PHE A 105 3.76 0.20 -5.33
CA PHE A 105 5.00 -0.20 -6.03
C PHE A 105 4.74 -0.98 -7.32
N ASN A 106 3.49 -1.13 -7.73
CA ASN A 106 3.16 -1.71 -9.04
C ASN A 106 3.33 -0.69 -10.17
N HIS A 107 2.96 0.56 -9.94
CA HIS A 107 2.93 1.63 -10.94
C HIS A 107 3.20 2.98 -10.30
N VAL A 108 3.29 4.01 -11.13
CA VAL A 108 3.43 5.42 -10.72
C VAL A 108 2.44 6.29 -11.51
N GLY A 109 2.31 7.56 -11.17
CA GLY A 109 1.58 8.51 -12.01
C GLY A 109 2.33 8.82 -13.30
N VAL A 110 1.61 9.11 -14.39
CA VAL A 110 2.21 9.43 -15.69
C VAL A 110 3.13 10.65 -15.62
N GLY A 111 2.88 11.60 -14.73
CA GLY A 111 3.75 12.77 -14.49
C GLY A 111 4.98 12.47 -13.64
N HIS A 112 5.22 11.22 -13.22
CA HIS A 112 6.40 10.88 -12.41
C HIS A 112 7.69 11.27 -13.13
N PRO A 113 8.63 12.03 -12.50
CA PRO A 113 9.81 12.59 -13.18
C PRO A 113 10.66 11.57 -13.92
N HIS A 114 10.90 10.39 -13.31
CA HIS A 114 11.66 9.33 -13.99
C HIS A 114 10.89 8.71 -15.15
N PHE A 115 9.55 8.64 -15.09
CA PHE A 115 8.79 8.16 -16.21
C PHE A 115 8.85 9.13 -17.39
N GLN A 116 8.73 10.43 -17.13
CA GLN A 116 8.88 11.46 -18.15
C GLN A 116 10.28 11.45 -18.78
N ALA A 117 11.33 11.28 -17.97
CA ALA A 117 12.70 11.15 -18.47
C ALA A 117 12.90 9.88 -19.32
N ALA A 118 12.30 8.76 -18.91
CA ALA A 118 12.33 7.51 -19.67
C ALA A 118 11.59 7.65 -21.01
N LEU A 119 10.44 8.31 -21.04
CA LEU A 119 9.71 8.60 -22.29
C LEU A 119 10.53 9.45 -23.26
N ALA A 120 11.26 10.43 -22.74
CA ALA A 120 12.14 11.28 -23.55
C ALA A 120 13.32 10.52 -24.17
N GLY A 121 13.68 9.34 -23.63
CA GLY A 121 14.72 8.46 -24.19
C GLY A 121 16.14 8.96 -24.04
N ASN A 122 16.40 9.81 -23.08
CA ASN A 122 17.72 10.44 -22.84
C ASN A 122 18.33 10.13 -21.48
N ASP A 123 17.68 9.26 -20.68
CA ASP A 123 18.13 8.83 -19.37
C ASP A 123 18.05 7.31 -19.23
N PRO A 124 19.15 6.57 -19.47
CA PRO A 124 19.15 5.10 -19.34
C PRO A 124 18.80 4.58 -17.94
N ALA A 125 19.10 5.36 -16.89
CA ALA A 125 18.74 4.98 -15.52
C ALA A 125 17.23 5.08 -15.29
N ALA A 126 16.58 6.10 -15.84
CA ALA A 126 15.14 6.23 -15.82
C ALA A 126 14.46 5.16 -16.70
N GLU A 127 15.02 4.87 -17.88
CA GLU A 127 14.49 3.81 -18.77
C GLU A 127 14.52 2.43 -18.11
N ALA A 128 15.53 2.14 -17.29
CA ALA A 128 15.61 0.87 -16.58
C ALA A 128 14.44 0.63 -15.59
N LEU A 129 13.72 1.68 -15.20
CA LEU A 129 12.61 1.58 -14.26
C LEU A 129 11.27 1.20 -14.93
N PHE A 130 11.17 1.29 -16.25
CA PHE A 130 9.92 1.10 -16.98
C PHE A 130 10.12 0.20 -18.20
N ARG A 131 9.04 -0.38 -18.74
CA ARG A 131 9.05 -1.07 -20.02
C ARG A 131 8.44 -0.15 -21.08
N ILE A 132 9.32 0.48 -21.87
CA ILE A 132 8.94 1.39 -22.95
C ILE A 132 9.24 0.74 -24.28
N HIS A 133 8.21 0.63 -25.13
CA HIS A 133 8.24 0.02 -26.44
C HIS A 133 8.20 1.12 -27.50
N ARG A 134 9.30 1.33 -28.20
CA ARG A 134 9.41 2.30 -29.31
C ARG A 134 9.29 1.55 -30.63
N THR A 135 8.26 1.82 -31.38
CA THR A 135 7.96 1.21 -32.68
C THR A 135 7.71 2.28 -33.74
N GLU A 136 7.62 1.88 -35.02
CA GLU A 136 7.21 2.80 -36.09
C GLU A 136 5.80 3.39 -35.89
N ALA A 137 4.93 2.68 -35.16
CA ALA A 137 3.58 3.13 -34.82
C ALA A 137 3.53 4.13 -33.66
N GLY A 138 4.65 4.34 -32.96
CA GLY A 138 4.75 5.26 -31.83
C GLY A 138 5.39 4.64 -30.59
N VAL A 139 5.26 5.36 -29.49
CA VAL A 139 5.78 4.94 -28.17
C VAL A 139 4.63 4.36 -27.35
N HIS A 140 4.82 3.15 -26.83
CA HIS A 140 3.92 2.47 -25.90
C HIS A 140 4.68 2.09 -24.64
N TYR A 141 4.00 1.82 -23.55
CA TYR A 141 4.57 1.36 -22.29
C TYR A 141 3.60 0.44 -21.56
N ASP A 142 4.12 -0.39 -20.69
CA ASP A 142 3.30 -1.22 -19.81
C ASP A 142 2.59 -0.32 -18.80
N ASP A 143 1.31 -0.58 -18.55
CA ASP A 143 0.48 0.17 -17.61
C ASP A 143 -0.26 -0.79 -16.66
N PHE A 144 -0.91 -0.23 -15.65
CA PHE A 144 -1.73 -0.97 -14.72
C PHE A 144 -3.13 -1.17 -15.31
N GLU A 145 -3.46 -2.40 -15.70
CA GLU A 145 -4.80 -2.84 -16.13
C GLU A 145 -5.42 -2.01 -17.26
N GLY A 146 -4.61 -1.50 -18.18
CA GLY A 146 -5.06 -0.66 -19.30
C GLY A 146 -5.20 0.83 -18.95
N HIS A 147 -4.80 1.23 -17.74
CA HIS A 147 -4.82 2.62 -17.30
C HIS A 147 -3.53 3.34 -17.71
N GLN A 148 -3.50 3.96 -18.88
CA GLN A 148 -2.32 4.69 -19.38
C GLN A 148 -1.82 5.82 -18.47
N ALA A 149 -2.66 6.34 -17.58
CA ALA A 149 -2.23 7.30 -16.55
C ALA A 149 -1.37 6.67 -15.43
N LEU A 150 -1.27 5.33 -15.39
CA LEU A 150 -0.58 4.55 -14.36
C LEU A 150 0.49 3.64 -14.98
N PRO A 151 1.62 4.18 -15.47
CA PRO A 151 2.70 3.38 -16.04
C PRO A 151 3.27 2.41 -15.02
N ALA A 152 3.36 1.14 -15.39
CA ALA A 152 3.86 0.07 -14.55
C ALA A 152 5.38 0.12 -14.41
N LEU A 153 5.89 -0.16 -13.21
CA LEU A 153 7.30 -0.33 -12.97
C LEU A 153 7.81 -1.65 -13.57
N ASN A 154 9.05 -1.66 -14.02
CA ASN A 154 9.70 -2.85 -14.55
C ASN A 154 10.22 -3.75 -13.41
N HIS A 155 9.36 -4.63 -12.89
CA HIS A 155 9.72 -5.52 -11.77
C HIS A 155 10.79 -6.57 -12.10
N ASP A 156 11.20 -6.72 -13.35
CA ASP A 156 12.35 -7.55 -13.73
C ASP A 156 13.68 -6.75 -13.63
N SER A 157 13.62 -5.44 -13.37
CA SER A 157 14.79 -4.57 -13.24
C SER A 157 15.36 -4.57 -11.83
N PRO A 158 16.66 -4.86 -11.63
CA PRO A 158 17.31 -4.71 -10.34
C PRO A 158 17.22 -3.26 -9.78
N ALA A 159 17.19 -2.26 -10.66
CA ALA A 159 17.05 -0.86 -10.23
C ALA A 159 15.69 -0.58 -9.56
N VAL A 160 14.62 -1.26 -9.97
CA VAL A 160 13.31 -1.17 -9.31
C VAL A 160 13.36 -1.89 -7.95
N VAL A 161 14.00 -3.06 -7.87
CA VAL A 161 14.22 -3.77 -6.60
C VAL A 161 14.96 -2.86 -5.61
N ASP A 162 16.08 -2.27 -6.02
CA ASP A 162 16.89 -1.38 -5.18
C ASP A 162 16.08 -0.17 -4.69
N ARG A 163 15.32 0.45 -5.58
CA ARG A 163 14.48 1.61 -5.26
C ARG A 163 13.37 1.27 -4.26
N VAL A 164 12.68 0.15 -4.46
CA VAL A 164 11.59 -0.25 -3.55
C VAL A 164 12.13 -0.59 -2.16
N VAL A 165 13.28 -1.28 -2.08
CA VAL A 165 13.96 -1.53 -0.79
C VAL A 165 14.29 -0.22 -0.09
N ASP A 166 14.89 0.73 -0.83
CA ASP A 166 15.32 2.02 -0.25
C ASP A 166 14.10 2.83 0.27
N VAL A 167 13.04 2.93 -0.52
CA VAL A 167 11.79 3.60 -0.10
C VAL A 167 11.20 2.95 1.15
N MET A 168 11.08 1.62 1.17
CA MET A 168 10.53 0.90 2.32
C MET A 168 11.37 1.15 3.58
N CYS A 169 12.70 1.04 3.49
CA CYS A 169 13.59 1.28 4.61
C CYS A 169 13.58 2.76 5.04
N HIS A 170 13.50 3.71 4.10
CA HIS A 170 13.42 5.14 4.43
C HIS A 170 12.28 5.45 5.40
N TRP A 171 11.08 4.97 5.11
CA TRP A 171 9.90 5.25 5.95
C TRP A 171 9.85 4.41 7.23
N LEU A 172 10.41 3.20 7.22
CA LEU A 172 10.59 2.40 8.44
C LEU A 172 11.55 3.10 9.43
N ARG A 173 12.65 3.71 8.96
CA ARG A 173 13.55 4.55 9.79
C ARG A 173 12.82 5.74 10.39
N ARG A 174 11.77 6.23 9.74
CA ARG A 174 10.95 7.38 10.18
C ARG A 174 9.76 7.00 11.06
N GLY A 175 9.62 5.74 11.44
CA GLY A 175 8.65 5.29 12.44
C GLY A 175 7.47 4.48 11.91
N ALA A 176 7.43 4.15 10.62
CA ALA A 176 6.51 3.12 10.15
C ALA A 176 6.89 1.76 10.74
N SER A 177 5.89 0.90 11.00
CA SER A 177 6.06 -0.46 11.55
C SER A 177 5.71 -1.54 10.54
N ALA A 178 4.91 -1.20 9.54
CA ALA A 178 4.34 -2.14 8.59
C ALA A 178 4.11 -1.52 7.22
N TRP A 179 3.94 -2.39 6.23
CA TRP A 179 3.58 -2.02 4.87
C TRP A 179 2.38 -2.82 4.35
N ARG A 180 1.38 -2.15 3.78
CA ARG A 180 0.46 -2.72 2.81
C ARG A 180 1.06 -2.51 1.42
N LEU A 181 1.14 -3.56 0.64
CA LEU A 181 1.61 -3.50 -0.74
C LEU A 181 0.40 -3.46 -1.65
N ASP A 182 0.15 -2.29 -2.24
CA ASP A 182 -0.94 -2.04 -3.17
C ASP A 182 -0.81 -2.89 -4.42
N ALA A 183 -1.93 -3.39 -4.94
CA ALA A 183 -2.00 -4.22 -6.14
C ALA A 183 -0.95 -5.35 -6.18
N ALA A 184 -0.65 -5.96 -5.02
CA ALA A 184 0.39 -7.00 -4.93
C ALA A 184 0.08 -8.22 -5.80
N TYR A 185 -1.18 -8.46 -6.14
CA TYR A 185 -1.62 -9.50 -7.06
C TYR A 185 -1.12 -9.28 -8.51
N ALA A 186 -0.88 -8.02 -8.89
CA ALA A 186 -0.38 -7.65 -10.21
C ALA A 186 1.15 -7.76 -10.34
N VAL A 187 1.85 -7.93 -9.23
CA VAL A 187 3.32 -8.05 -9.17
C VAL A 187 3.72 -9.50 -8.93
N LYS A 188 4.66 -10.02 -9.73
CA LYS A 188 5.14 -11.39 -9.57
C LYS A 188 5.71 -11.61 -8.15
N PRO A 189 5.36 -12.71 -7.46
CA PRO A 189 5.89 -13.01 -6.13
C PRO A 189 7.42 -13.00 -6.03
N GLU A 190 8.12 -13.37 -7.11
CA GLU A 190 9.58 -13.40 -7.20
C GLU A 190 10.22 -12.01 -7.06
N PHE A 191 9.54 -10.95 -7.44
CA PHE A 191 9.99 -9.59 -7.20
C PHE A 191 10.04 -9.31 -5.69
N TRP A 192 8.98 -9.62 -4.99
CA TRP A 192 8.91 -9.45 -3.53
C TRP A 192 9.91 -10.32 -2.80
N ALA A 193 10.18 -11.55 -3.30
CA ALA A 193 11.20 -12.43 -2.76
C ALA A 193 12.62 -11.84 -2.85
N GLN A 194 12.86 -10.86 -3.72
CA GLN A 194 14.14 -10.12 -3.78
C GLN A 194 14.12 -8.88 -2.87
N VAL A 195 12.99 -8.22 -2.73
CA VAL A 195 12.83 -6.99 -1.94
C VAL A 195 12.76 -7.29 -0.44
N LEU A 196 11.83 -8.15 -0.02
CA LEU A 196 11.45 -8.28 1.39
C LEU A 196 12.56 -8.81 2.30
N PRO A 197 13.41 -9.76 1.90
CA PRO A 197 14.55 -10.17 2.73
C PRO A 197 15.54 -9.03 2.99
N ARG A 198 15.73 -8.12 2.02
CA ARG A 198 16.63 -6.97 2.18
C ARG A 198 16.06 -5.94 3.14
N VAL A 199 14.76 -5.68 3.08
CA VAL A 199 14.07 -4.82 4.04
C VAL A 199 14.17 -5.40 5.44
N ARG A 200 13.91 -6.71 5.61
CA ARG A 200 13.98 -7.39 6.92
C ARG A 200 15.41 -7.55 7.46
N ALA A 201 16.42 -7.47 6.63
CA ALA A 201 17.81 -7.44 7.10
C ALA A 201 18.09 -6.22 8.00
N GLU A 202 17.40 -5.10 7.77
CA GLU A 202 17.50 -3.89 8.58
C GLU A 202 16.34 -3.79 9.60
N PHE A 203 15.12 -4.22 9.21
CA PHE A 203 13.89 -4.13 10.01
C PHE A 203 13.26 -5.53 10.19
N PRO A 204 13.84 -6.39 11.04
CA PRO A 204 13.40 -7.80 11.15
C PRO A 204 11.97 -7.96 11.66
N ASP A 205 11.46 -7.00 12.43
CA ASP A 205 10.13 -7.04 13.03
C ASP A 205 9.04 -6.37 12.18
N THR A 206 9.39 -5.85 10.99
CA THR A 206 8.39 -5.23 10.11
C THR A 206 7.38 -6.25 9.60
N TRP A 207 6.10 -5.91 9.65
CA TRP A 207 5.04 -6.73 9.09
C TRP A 207 4.63 -6.23 7.71
N ILE A 208 4.42 -7.17 6.78
CA ILE A 208 4.18 -6.86 5.38
C ILE A 208 2.98 -7.65 4.88
N VAL A 209 1.94 -6.94 4.47
CA VAL A 209 0.73 -7.50 3.88
C VAL A 209 0.59 -7.08 2.43
N GLY A 210 0.29 -8.03 1.55
CA GLY A 210 -0.04 -7.75 0.15
C GLY A 210 -1.53 -7.61 -0.06
N GLU A 211 -1.94 -6.61 -0.83
CA GLU A 211 -3.28 -6.61 -1.36
C GLU A 211 -3.40 -7.69 -2.45
N VAL A 212 -4.21 -8.70 -2.16
CA VAL A 212 -4.53 -9.78 -3.10
C VAL A 212 -6.03 -10.01 -3.07
N ILE A 213 -6.66 -9.90 -4.23
CA ILE A 213 -8.12 -9.99 -4.38
C ILE A 213 -8.59 -11.36 -4.88
N HIS A 214 -7.67 -12.14 -5.46
CA HIS A 214 -7.95 -13.50 -5.96
C HIS A 214 -6.66 -14.31 -6.11
N GLY A 215 -6.77 -15.61 -6.35
CA GLY A 215 -5.65 -16.49 -6.65
C GLY A 215 -5.32 -17.50 -5.54
N ASN A 216 -4.15 -18.09 -5.63
CA ASN A 216 -3.65 -19.03 -4.63
C ASN A 216 -2.90 -18.29 -3.53
N TYR A 217 -3.60 -17.84 -2.51
CA TYR A 217 -3.04 -17.04 -1.42
C TYR A 217 -1.85 -17.71 -0.71
N PRO A 218 -1.91 -19.00 -0.31
CA PRO A 218 -0.77 -19.68 0.29
C PRO A 218 0.48 -19.71 -0.60
N ASP A 219 0.31 -19.90 -1.92
CA ASP A 219 1.42 -19.90 -2.85
C ASP A 219 2.03 -18.51 -3.02
N ILE A 220 1.20 -17.47 -3.09
CA ILE A 220 1.64 -16.08 -3.16
C ILE A 220 2.46 -15.73 -1.93
N VAL A 221 1.94 -15.97 -0.72
CA VAL A 221 2.64 -15.69 0.54
C VAL A 221 3.97 -16.45 0.62
N ARG A 222 3.96 -17.74 0.32
CA ARG A 222 5.16 -18.59 0.38
C ARG A 222 6.25 -18.13 -0.60
N ARG A 223 5.88 -17.73 -1.84
CA ARG A 223 6.83 -17.33 -2.88
C ARG A 223 7.31 -15.91 -2.72
N SER A 224 6.46 -15.01 -2.27
CA SER A 224 6.79 -13.60 -2.09
C SER A 224 7.56 -13.32 -0.81
N GLY A 225 7.32 -14.10 0.23
CA GLY A 225 7.81 -13.85 1.58
C GLY A 225 7.02 -12.78 2.34
N MET A 226 5.83 -12.40 1.88
CA MET A 226 4.88 -11.57 2.65
C MET A 226 4.42 -12.32 3.91
N ASP A 227 4.06 -11.58 4.96
CA ASP A 227 3.52 -12.19 6.19
C ASP A 227 2.05 -12.58 6.03
N ALA A 228 1.31 -11.80 5.23
CA ALA A 228 -0.12 -12.00 5.00
C ALA A 228 -0.56 -11.41 3.65
N VAL A 229 -1.79 -11.74 3.28
CA VAL A 229 -2.53 -11.07 2.21
C VAL A 229 -3.93 -10.69 2.70
N THR A 230 -4.57 -9.73 2.03
CA THR A 230 -5.94 -9.30 2.30
C THR A 230 -6.95 -10.38 1.93
N GLN A 231 -8.01 -10.54 2.73
CA GLN A 231 -9.00 -11.59 2.50
C GLN A 231 -10.35 -11.03 2.03
N TYR A 232 -10.40 -10.65 0.77
CA TYR A 232 -11.60 -10.13 0.11
C TYR A 232 -12.73 -11.16 0.01
N GLU A 233 -12.40 -12.43 -0.18
CA GLU A 233 -13.42 -13.52 -0.26
C GLU A 233 -14.26 -13.58 1.01
N LEU A 234 -13.63 -13.58 2.18
CA LEU A 234 -14.35 -13.65 3.46
C LEU A 234 -15.12 -12.35 3.74
N TRP A 235 -14.52 -11.19 3.42
CA TRP A 235 -15.23 -9.91 3.52
C TRP A 235 -16.53 -9.95 2.71
N LYS A 236 -16.47 -10.35 1.44
CA LYS A 236 -17.64 -10.42 0.56
C LYS A 236 -18.70 -11.38 1.13
N ALA A 237 -18.31 -12.58 1.52
CA ALA A 237 -19.22 -13.57 2.05
C ALA A 237 -19.85 -13.15 3.40
N ALA A 238 -19.10 -12.41 4.24
CA ALA A 238 -19.60 -11.97 5.55
C ALA A 238 -20.79 -11.00 5.45
N TRP A 239 -20.80 -10.11 4.45
CA TRP A 239 -21.92 -9.17 4.29
C TRP A 239 -22.99 -9.70 3.32
N SER A 240 -22.65 -10.44 2.27
CA SER A 240 -23.63 -10.92 1.29
C SER A 240 -24.51 -12.05 1.83
N ALA A 241 -23.95 -12.96 2.62
CA ALA A 241 -24.70 -14.10 3.14
C ALA A 241 -25.92 -13.71 3.98
N PRO A 242 -25.85 -12.74 4.94
CA PRO A 242 -27.03 -12.28 5.66
C PRO A 242 -28.05 -11.57 4.77
N LEU A 243 -27.61 -10.78 3.78
CA LEU A 243 -28.50 -10.03 2.88
C LEU A 243 -29.26 -10.94 1.92
N GLU A 244 -28.58 -11.96 1.39
CA GLU A 244 -29.14 -12.87 0.39
C GLU A 244 -29.81 -14.11 1.02
N GLY A 245 -29.61 -14.33 2.34
CA GLY A 245 -30.06 -15.56 3.03
C GLY A 245 -29.28 -16.81 2.58
N ASN A 246 -28.14 -16.65 1.94
CA ASN A 246 -27.32 -17.74 1.41
C ASN A 246 -26.02 -17.91 2.23
N PHE A 247 -26.04 -18.83 3.18
CA PHE A 247 -24.89 -19.12 4.05
C PHE A 247 -23.89 -20.14 3.47
N PHE A 248 -24.17 -20.76 2.32
CA PHE A 248 -23.24 -21.72 1.71
C PHE A 248 -21.93 -21.06 1.27
N GLU A 249 -21.98 -19.83 0.77
CA GLU A 249 -20.80 -19.06 0.41
C GLU A 249 -19.95 -18.75 1.64
N LEU A 250 -20.57 -18.33 2.74
CA LEU A 250 -19.87 -18.04 3.99
C LEU A 250 -19.22 -19.30 4.57
N ASP A 251 -19.93 -20.43 4.59
CA ASP A 251 -19.38 -21.73 5.04
C ASP A 251 -18.15 -22.13 4.21
N TRP A 252 -18.24 -21.98 2.89
CA TRP A 252 -17.11 -22.25 2.00
C TRP A 252 -15.92 -21.32 2.27
N CYS A 253 -16.16 -20.01 2.40
CA CYS A 253 -15.10 -19.04 2.69
C CYS A 253 -14.46 -19.27 4.06
N LEU A 254 -15.22 -19.68 5.09
CA LEU A 254 -14.67 -20.01 6.41
C LEU A 254 -13.82 -21.28 6.37
N LYS A 255 -14.20 -22.28 5.59
CA LYS A 255 -13.35 -23.48 5.36
C LYS A 255 -12.03 -23.09 4.72
N ARG A 256 -12.07 -22.30 3.64
CA ARG A 256 -10.85 -21.77 2.99
C ARG A 256 -10.02 -20.93 3.94
N HIS A 257 -10.64 -20.11 4.76
CA HIS A 257 -9.94 -19.33 5.78
C HIS A 257 -9.15 -20.24 6.73
N ASN A 258 -9.78 -21.31 7.22
CA ASN A 258 -9.12 -22.28 8.09
C ASN A 258 -7.95 -22.98 7.37
N ASP A 259 -8.07 -23.29 6.07
CA ASP A 259 -6.98 -23.86 5.29
C ASP A 259 -5.79 -22.87 5.18
N PHE A 260 -6.06 -21.57 5.06
CA PHE A 260 -5.00 -20.54 5.02
C PHE A 260 -4.22 -20.48 6.33
N LEU A 261 -4.88 -20.68 7.48
CA LEU A 261 -4.23 -20.66 8.81
C LEU A 261 -3.14 -21.72 8.98
N ALA A 262 -3.13 -22.76 8.15
CA ALA A 262 -2.01 -23.71 8.09
C ALA A 262 -0.74 -23.10 7.47
N SER A 263 -0.83 -21.98 6.79
CA SER A 263 0.27 -21.34 6.07
C SER A 263 0.58 -19.93 6.58
N PHE A 264 -0.46 -19.11 6.82
CA PHE A 264 -0.36 -17.73 7.28
C PHE A 264 -1.68 -17.27 7.89
N VAL A 265 -1.66 -16.17 8.64
CA VAL A 265 -2.88 -15.54 9.17
C VAL A 265 -3.30 -14.43 8.19
N PRO A 266 -4.44 -14.57 7.47
CA PRO A 266 -4.89 -13.55 6.54
C PRO A 266 -5.27 -12.25 7.25
N MET A 267 -5.07 -11.11 6.58
CA MET A 267 -5.63 -9.84 7.01
C MET A 267 -7.12 -9.81 6.66
N THR A 268 -7.96 -10.07 7.66
CA THR A 268 -9.41 -9.93 7.53
C THR A 268 -9.84 -8.49 7.80
N PHE A 269 -10.93 -8.06 7.19
CA PHE A 269 -11.44 -6.70 7.37
C PHE A 269 -12.96 -6.66 7.18
N ILE A 270 -13.62 -5.64 7.74
CA ILE A 270 -15.04 -5.37 7.59
C ILE A 270 -15.31 -4.24 6.57
N GLY A 271 -14.28 -3.60 6.09
CA GLY A 271 -14.33 -2.57 5.04
C GLY A 271 -12.97 -1.92 4.87
N ASN A 272 -12.75 -1.36 3.71
CA ASN A 272 -11.61 -0.51 3.38
C ASN A 272 -12.07 0.64 2.46
N HIS A 273 -11.16 1.33 1.78
CA HIS A 273 -11.50 2.46 0.90
C HIS A 273 -12.00 2.02 -0.50
N ASP A 274 -11.79 0.75 -0.89
CA ASP A 274 -12.16 0.20 -2.22
C ASP A 274 -13.51 -0.48 -2.22
N VAL A 275 -14.05 -0.81 -1.05
CA VAL A 275 -15.29 -1.57 -0.93
C VAL A 275 -16.29 -0.88 -0.01
N THR A 276 -17.57 -1.20 -0.21
CA THR A 276 -18.63 -0.72 0.67
C THR A 276 -18.40 -1.25 2.09
N ARG A 277 -18.52 -0.36 3.06
CA ARG A 277 -18.47 -0.73 4.47
C ARG A 277 -19.77 -1.46 4.86
N ILE A 278 -19.62 -2.44 5.74
CA ILE A 278 -20.75 -3.19 6.29
C ILE A 278 -21.60 -2.31 7.19
#